data_48e85b72bf555bded6ed63466b47726a
#
_entry.id   48e85b72bf555bded6ed63466b47726a
#
_cell.length_a   1.000
_cell.length_b   1.000
_cell.length_c   1.000
_cell.angle_alpha   90.00
_cell.angle_beta   90.00
_cell.angle_gamma   90.00
#
_symmetry.space_group_name_H-M   'P 1'
#
loop_
_entity.id
_entity.type
_entity.pdbx_description
1 polymer ?
#
loop_
_entity_poly.entity_id
_entity_poly.type
_entity_poly.pdbx_seq_one_letter_code
_entity_poly.pdbx_strand_id
1 'polypeptide(L)'
;MRVGIGMKLRFEEKSDISAKDPCVVIQAERLSDQAREVMDYLEQFSVVNQVVIPIKTDDHLVMVKIDDIILAEIEKNVLTIYTVNNTYTMRETLTNFQHRINRRSFLQISRHAVMNIDHLESLSDSFSGNMMAKMTGGVK
;
A
#
# COMPACT_ATOMS: atom_id res chain seq x y z
N MET A 1 16.86 -22.83 9.57
CA MET A 1 16.67 -22.42 9.98
C MET A 1 16.76 -22.33 10.32
N ARG A 2 16.78 -22.29 10.92
CA ARG A 2 16.71 -22.01 11.56
C ARG A 2 16.93 -22.17 12.33
N VAL A 3 17.09 -22.06 12.33
CA VAL A 3 17.38 -22.29 13.30
C VAL A 3 16.95 -22.20 14.23
N GLY A 4 16.95 -22.49 14.13
CA GLY A 4 16.21 -22.77 15.24
C GLY A 4 16.42 -22.06 16.44
N ILE A 5 17.06 -21.22 16.26
CA ILE A 5 17.27 -20.45 17.37
C ILE A 5 16.18 -19.52 17.47
N GLY A 6 15.31 -19.92 18.23
CA GLY A 6 14.09 -19.32 18.26
C GLY A 6 14.06 -17.98 18.92
N MET A 7 13.40 -17.12 18.26
CA MET A 7 12.86 -15.97 18.90
C MET A 7 11.64 -16.43 19.69
N LYS A 8 11.49 -15.93 20.91
CA LYS A 8 10.31 -16.23 21.70
C LYS A 8 9.27 -15.14 21.51
N LEU A 9 8.04 -15.55 21.30
CA LEU A 9 6.93 -14.62 21.18
C LEU A 9 5.93 -14.86 22.29
N ARG A 10 5.45 -13.79 22.89
CA ARG A 10 4.34 -13.89 23.86
C ARG A 10 3.54 -12.60 23.85
N PHE A 11 2.28 -12.70 24.18
CA PHE A 11 1.39 -11.56 24.31
C PHE A 11 1.20 -11.27 25.80
N GLU A 12 1.22 -9.99 26.13
CA GLU A 12 0.91 -9.53 27.49
C GLU A 12 -0.15 -8.46 27.41
N GLU A 13 -1.19 -8.56 28.22
CA GLU A 13 -2.20 -7.52 28.29
C GLU A 13 -1.73 -6.38 29.17
N LYS A 14 -1.89 -5.16 28.67
CA LYS A 14 -1.63 -3.96 29.43
C LYS A 14 -2.76 -2.98 29.22
N SER A 15 -3.41 -2.58 30.31
CA SER A 15 -4.61 -1.76 30.26
C SER A 15 -4.37 -0.35 29.77
N ASP A 16 -3.12 0.11 29.81
CA ASP A 16 -2.75 1.46 29.38
C ASP A 16 -2.36 1.56 27.91
N ILE A 17 -2.42 0.45 27.18
CA ILE A 17 -2.07 0.41 25.75
C ILE A 17 -3.31 0.07 24.93
N SER A 18 -3.60 0.90 23.95
CA SER A 18 -4.77 0.71 23.09
C SER A 18 -4.65 -0.57 22.27
N ALA A 19 -5.74 -1.32 22.16
CA ALA A 19 -5.79 -2.51 21.32
C ALA A 19 -5.58 -2.19 19.83
N LYS A 20 -5.86 -0.95 19.43
CA LYS A 20 -5.69 -0.51 18.04
C LYS A 20 -4.28 -0.03 17.73
N ASP A 21 -3.50 0.21 18.76
CA ASP A 21 -2.16 0.74 18.62
C ASP A 21 -1.23 -0.02 19.57
N PRO A 22 -1.00 -1.31 19.29
CA PRO A 22 -0.20 -2.14 20.17
C PRO A 22 1.26 -1.72 20.19
N CYS A 23 1.90 -1.90 21.32
CA CYS A 23 3.32 -1.63 21.49
C CYS A 23 4.11 -2.92 21.40
N VAL A 24 5.18 -2.93 20.61
CA VAL A 24 6.07 -4.08 20.50
C VAL A 24 7.43 -3.70 21.06
N VAL A 25 7.91 -4.50 22.02
CA VAL A 25 9.22 -4.31 22.63
C VAL A 25 10.08 -5.52 22.30
N ILE A 26 11.28 -5.26 21.79
CA ILE A 26 12.23 -6.31 21.47
C ILE A 26 13.30 -6.31 22.56
N GLN A 27 13.42 -7.43 23.26
CA GLN A 27 14.37 -7.59 24.33
C GLN A 27 15.49 -8.52 23.91
N ALA A 28 16.71 -8.06 24.07
CA ALA A 28 17.90 -8.85 23.82
C ALA A 28 19.00 -8.33 24.72
N GLU A 29 20.06 -9.11 24.89
CA GLU A 29 21.21 -8.68 25.68
C GLU A 29 21.80 -7.38 25.13
N ARG A 30 21.79 -7.24 23.80
CA ARG A 30 22.27 -6.05 23.10
C ARG A 30 21.55 -5.91 21.78
N LEU A 31 21.69 -4.76 21.13
CA LEU A 31 21.13 -4.55 19.80
C LEU A 31 21.96 -5.32 18.78
N SER A 32 21.56 -6.54 18.48
CA SER A 32 22.23 -7.43 17.54
C SER A 32 21.69 -7.22 16.13
N ASP A 33 22.37 -7.82 15.14
CA ASP A 33 21.87 -7.79 13.76
C ASP A 33 20.50 -8.45 13.65
N GLN A 34 20.30 -9.54 14.39
CA GLN A 34 19.03 -10.23 14.40
C GLN A 34 17.92 -9.36 14.97
N ALA A 35 18.18 -8.63 16.05
CA ALA A 35 17.20 -7.71 16.63
C ALA A 35 16.86 -6.60 15.65
N ARG A 36 17.83 -6.08 14.91
CA ARG A 36 17.60 -5.06 13.89
C ARG A 36 16.74 -5.58 12.75
N GLU A 37 16.99 -6.80 12.29
CA GLU A 37 16.18 -7.40 11.23
C GLU A 37 14.71 -7.52 11.64
N VAL A 38 14.47 -7.91 12.89
CA VAL A 38 13.11 -8.01 13.40
C VAL A 38 12.45 -6.63 13.46
N MET A 39 13.19 -5.62 13.92
CA MET A 39 12.67 -4.26 13.98
C MET A 39 12.33 -3.73 12.59
N ASP A 40 13.20 -3.95 11.62
CA ASP A 40 12.96 -3.52 10.25
C ASP A 40 11.72 -4.19 9.66
N TYR A 41 11.55 -5.47 9.92
CA TYR A 41 10.37 -6.21 9.46
C TYR A 41 9.09 -5.63 10.06
N LEU A 42 9.12 -5.33 11.36
CA LEU A 42 7.95 -4.78 12.04
C LEU A 42 7.61 -3.37 11.56
N GLU A 43 8.62 -2.56 11.22
CA GLU A 43 8.37 -1.26 10.62
C GLU A 43 7.69 -1.39 9.27
N GLN A 44 8.13 -2.32 8.45
CA GLN A 44 7.50 -2.60 7.16
C GLN A 44 6.06 -3.09 7.33
N PHE A 45 5.84 -3.92 8.33
CA PHE A 45 4.49 -4.42 8.65
C PHE A 45 3.55 -3.25 8.95
N SER A 46 4.01 -2.30 9.75
CA SER A 46 3.24 -1.12 10.10
C SER A 46 2.84 -0.31 8.88
N VAL A 47 3.76 -0.11 7.93
CA VAL A 47 3.51 0.63 6.69
C VAL A 47 2.58 -0.15 5.76
N VAL A 48 2.81 -1.46 5.61
CA VAL A 48 2.01 -2.31 4.74
C VAL A 48 0.56 -2.38 5.18
N ASN A 49 0.29 -2.18 6.47
CA ASN A 49 -1.06 -2.23 7.02
C ASN A 49 -1.72 -0.85 7.13
N GLN A 50 -1.16 0.14 6.48
CA GLN A 50 -1.80 1.45 6.38
C GLN A 50 -3.14 1.31 5.66
N VAL A 51 -4.19 1.91 6.23
CA VAL A 51 -5.56 1.76 5.72
C VAL A 51 -5.98 2.93 4.85
N VAL A 52 -5.53 4.14 5.17
CA VAL A 52 -5.87 5.35 4.42
C VAL A 52 -4.60 6.12 4.06
N ILE A 53 -4.68 6.89 2.98
CA ILE A 53 -3.63 7.83 2.63
C ILE A 53 -4.23 9.21 2.38
N PRO A 54 -3.48 10.27 2.65
CA PRO A 54 -3.92 11.61 2.29
C PRO A 54 -3.67 11.89 0.81
N ILE A 55 -4.66 12.49 0.17
CA ILE A 55 -4.54 12.97 -1.21
C ILE A 55 -4.82 14.46 -1.18
N LYS A 56 -3.81 15.24 -1.57
CA LYS A 56 -3.91 16.68 -1.56
C LYS A 56 -4.41 17.16 -2.91
N THR A 57 -5.63 17.63 -2.96
CA THR A 57 -6.19 18.28 -4.14
C THR A 57 -5.89 19.77 -4.07
N ASP A 58 -6.32 20.54 -5.08
CA ASP A 58 -6.01 21.98 -5.14
C ASP A 58 -6.54 22.76 -3.94
N ASP A 59 -7.67 22.36 -3.39
CA ASP A 59 -8.38 23.13 -2.36
C ASP A 59 -8.54 22.42 -1.02
N HIS A 60 -8.22 21.13 -0.93
CA HIS A 60 -8.35 20.43 0.34
C HIS A 60 -7.57 19.12 0.39
N LEU A 61 -7.54 18.54 1.56
CA LEU A 61 -6.90 17.26 1.82
C LEU A 61 -7.98 16.22 2.03
N VAL A 62 -7.92 15.15 1.24
CA VAL A 62 -8.90 14.06 1.30
C VAL A 62 -8.20 12.81 1.84
N MET A 63 -8.82 12.17 2.83
CA MET A 63 -8.33 10.89 3.34
C MET A 63 -9.04 9.77 2.59
N VAL A 64 -8.28 9.01 1.82
CA VAL A 64 -8.81 7.98 0.93
C VAL A 64 -8.41 6.60 1.44
N LYS A 65 -9.37 5.70 1.51
CA LYS A 65 -9.08 4.30 1.84
C LYS A 65 -8.32 3.67 0.69
N ILE A 66 -7.19 3.06 1.01
CA ILE A 66 -6.34 2.43 0.00
C ILE A 66 -7.10 1.34 -0.76
N ASP A 67 -7.93 0.58 -0.06
CA ASP A 67 -8.71 -0.50 -0.68
C ASP A 67 -9.73 0.01 -1.69
N ASP A 68 -10.12 1.28 -1.62
CA ASP A 68 -11.05 1.89 -2.56
C ASP A 68 -10.37 2.38 -3.84
N ILE A 69 -9.05 2.42 -3.88
CA ILE A 69 -8.31 2.88 -5.06
C ILE A 69 -8.27 1.78 -6.10
N ILE A 70 -8.71 2.11 -7.31
CA ILE A 70 -8.80 1.17 -8.43
C ILE A 70 -7.55 1.26 -9.30
N LEU A 71 -7.18 2.48 -9.66
CA LEU A 71 -6.17 2.74 -10.66
C LEU A 71 -5.59 4.14 -10.44
N ALA A 72 -4.32 4.32 -10.75
CA ALA A 72 -3.69 5.63 -10.79
C ALA A 72 -2.96 5.79 -12.10
N GLU A 73 -3.17 6.90 -12.77
CA GLU A 73 -2.52 7.21 -14.05
C GLU A 73 -1.84 8.56 -13.98
N ILE A 74 -0.71 8.68 -14.64
CA ILE A 74 -0.03 9.96 -14.72
C ILE A 74 0.02 10.45 -16.17
N GLU A 75 -0.30 11.73 -16.37
CA GLU A 75 -0.22 12.39 -17.66
C GLU A 75 0.20 13.82 -17.43
N LYS A 76 1.29 14.25 -18.08
CA LYS A 76 1.81 15.62 -17.98
C LYS A 76 1.95 16.10 -16.54
N ASN A 77 2.55 15.28 -15.69
CA ASN A 77 2.79 15.57 -14.27
C ASN A 77 1.54 15.67 -13.40
N VAL A 78 0.38 15.28 -13.93
CA VAL A 78 -0.86 15.20 -13.16
C VAL A 78 -1.21 13.74 -12.93
N LEU A 79 -1.29 13.37 -11.67
CA LEU A 79 -1.69 12.03 -11.26
C LEU A 79 -3.21 12.02 -11.06
N THR A 80 -3.88 11.11 -11.75
CA THR A 80 -5.32 10.89 -11.59
C THR A 80 -5.53 9.59 -10.85
N ILE A 81 -6.26 9.66 -9.75
CA ILE A 81 -6.52 8.53 -8.88
C ILE A 81 -8.00 8.18 -8.96
N TYR A 82 -8.31 7.00 -9.47
CA TYR A 82 -9.68 6.52 -9.61
C TYR A 82 -10.03 5.67 -8.41
N THR A 83 -11.09 6.03 -7.70
CA THR A 83 -11.59 5.25 -6.58
C THR A 83 -13.01 4.77 -6.87
N VAL A 84 -13.53 3.94 -6.00
CA VAL A 84 -14.90 3.40 -6.16
C VAL A 84 -15.97 4.49 -6.13
N ASN A 85 -15.69 5.61 -5.47
CA ASN A 85 -16.67 6.69 -5.28
C ASN A 85 -16.35 7.96 -6.06
N ASN A 86 -15.08 8.26 -6.24
CA ASN A 86 -14.64 9.55 -6.79
C ASN A 86 -13.36 9.41 -7.59
N THR A 87 -13.05 10.46 -8.33
CA THR A 87 -11.78 10.59 -9.04
C THR A 87 -11.08 11.84 -8.52
N TYR A 88 -9.80 11.71 -8.21
CA TYR A 88 -9.00 12.81 -7.66
C TYR A 88 -7.80 13.08 -8.57
N THR A 89 -7.38 14.33 -8.65
CA THR A 89 -6.16 14.70 -9.37
C THR A 89 -5.23 15.44 -8.43
N MET A 90 -3.93 15.20 -8.60
CA MET A 90 -2.92 15.86 -7.82
C MET A 90 -1.59 15.86 -8.55
N ARG A 91 -0.64 16.66 -8.07
CA ARG A 91 0.71 16.68 -8.63
C ARG A 91 1.61 15.81 -7.76
N GLU A 92 1.92 14.64 -8.28
CA GLU A 92 2.80 13.68 -7.61
C GLU A 92 3.31 12.72 -8.67
N THR A 93 4.53 12.20 -8.50
CA THR A 93 5.01 11.17 -9.40
C THR A 93 4.36 9.84 -9.09
N LEU A 94 4.26 9.00 -10.11
CA LEU A 94 3.71 7.66 -9.94
C LEU A 94 4.55 6.84 -8.96
N THR A 95 5.86 7.01 -9.00
CA THR A 95 6.79 6.31 -8.11
C THR A 95 6.54 6.70 -6.65
N ASN A 96 6.41 7.99 -6.36
CA ASN A 96 6.11 8.43 -4.99
C ASN A 96 4.76 7.91 -4.52
N PHE A 97 3.76 7.95 -5.38
CA PHE A 97 2.44 7.43 -5.04
C PHE A 97 2.50 5.95 -4.69
N GLN A 98 3.20 5.16 -5.50
CA GLN A 98 3.34 3.73 -5.28
C GLN A 98 4.09 3.44 -3.98
N HIS A 99 5.10 4.23 -3.65
CA HIS A 99 5.82 4.11 -2.38
C HIS A 99 4.91 4.42 -1.18
N ARG A 100 4.08 5.44 -1.31
CA ARG A 100 3.16 5.79 -0.21
C ARG A 100 2.12 4.70 0.02
N ILE A 101 1.60 4.11 -1.05
CA ILE A 101 0.64 3.00 -0.95
C ILE A 101 1.30 1.77 -0.35
N ASN A 102 2.46 1.38 -0.87
CA ASN A 102 3.26 0.24 -0.40
C ASN A 102 2.44 -1.03 -0.18
N ARG A 103 1.64 -1.40 -1.17
CA ARG A 103 0.82 -2.61 -1.16
C ARG A 103 1.16 -3.48 -2.34
N ARG A 104 1.22 -4.80 -2.13
CA ARG A 104 1.53 -5.77 -3.18
C ARG A 104 0.47 -5.83 -4.26
N SER A 105 -0.76 -5.48 -3.92
CA SER A 105 -1.86 -5.47 -4.88
C SER A 105 -1.76 -4.33 -5.89
N PHE A 106 -0.88 -3.36 -5.67
CA PHE A 106 -0.70 -2.23 -6.57
C PHE A 106 0.49 -2.51 -7.48
N LEU A 107 0.19 -2.84 -8.74
CA LEU A 107 1.18 -3.21 -9.74
C LEU A 107 1.31 -2.13 -10.80
N GLN A 108 2.55 -1.80 -11.14
CA GLN A 108 2.79 -0.90 -12.25
C GLN A 108 2.61 -1.68 -13.55
N ILE A 109 1.65 -1.24 -14.37
CA ILE A 109 1.28 -1.94 -15.60
C ILE A 109 1.83 -1.24 -16.84
N SER A 110 2.29 0.01 -16.69
CA SER A 110 2.96 0.75 -17.75
C SER A 110 3.76 1.87 -17.12
N ARG A 111 4.44 2.67 -17.95
CA ARG A 111 5.14 3.85 -17.46
C ARG A 111 4.21 4.85 -16.79
N HIS A 112 2.92 4.80 -17.14
CA HIS A 112 1.97 5.85 -16.78
C HIS A 112 0.87 5.37 -15.85
N ALA A 113 0.84 4.09 -15.49
CA ALA A 113 -0.28 3.56 -14.73
C ALA A 113 0.12 2.50 -13.71
N VAL A 114 -0.53 2.56 -12.55
CA VAL A 114 -0.46 1.55 -11.49
C VAL A 114 -1.88 1.09 -11.23
N MET A 115 -2.07 -0.22 -11.20
CA MET A 115 -3.37 -0.85 -11.05
C MET A 115 -3.45 -1.57 -9.71
N ASN A 116 -4.61 -1.49 -9.06
CA ASN A 116 -4.91 -2.33 -7.90
C ASN A 116 -5.57 -3.61 -8.39
N ILE A 117 -4.85 -4.72 -8.32
CA ILE A 117 -5.36 -5.99 -8.84
C ILE A 117 -6.57 -6.52 -8.09
N ASP A 118 -6.81 -6.05 -6.86
CA ASP A 118 -8.01 -6.44 -6.12
C ASP A 118 -9.30 -5.94 -6.78
N HIS A 119 -9.18 -4.95 -7.66
CA HIS A 119 -10.29 -4.40 -8.44
C HIS A 119 -10.29 -4.86 -9.89
N LEU A 120 -9.43 -5.79 -10.26
CA LEU A 120 -9.40 -6.31 -11.62
C LEU A 120 -10.55 -7.30 -11.82
N GLU A 121 -11.40 -7.03 -12.78
CA GLU A 121 -12.53 -7.90 -13.10
C GLU A 121 -12.19 -8.88 -14.24
N SER A 122 -11.51 -8.41 -15.27
CA SER A 122 -11.17 -9.26 -16.39
C SER A 122 -10.01 -8.72 -17.21
N LEU A 123 -9.36 -9.63 -17.92
CA LEU A 123 -8.35 -9.31 -18.93
C LEU A 123 -8.85 -9.88 -20.26
N SER A 124 -8.66 -9.12 -21.32
CA SER A 124 -9.00 -9.57 -22.66
C SER A 124 -7.99 -9.05 -23.68
N ASP A 125 -7.91 -9.73 -24.81
CA ASP A 125 -7.07 -9.26 -25.92
C ASP A 125 -7.77 -8.10 -26.63
N SER A 126 -6.98 -7.12 -27.03
CA SER A 126 -7.48 -6.02 -27.84
C SER A 126 -7.05 -6.23 -29.29
N PHE A 127 -7.66 -5.47 -30.20
CA PHE A 127 -7.33 -5.53 -31.62
C PHE A 127 -5.87 -5.17 -31.92
N SER A 128 -5.22 -4.40 -31.06
CA SER A 128 -3.84 -3.98 -31.26
C SER A 128 -2.84 -5.02 -30.76
N GLY A 129 -3.31 -6.17 -30.26
CA GLY A 129 -2.43 -7.21 -29.73
C GLY A 129 -2.04 -7.01 -28.27
N ASN A 130 -2.50 -5.93 -27.65
CA ASN A 130 -2.29 -5.69 -26.23
C ASN A 130 -3.44 -6.26 -25.42
N MET A 131 -3.18 -6.47 -24.13
CA MET A 131 -4.23 -6.89 -23.21
C MET A 131 -5.03 -5.68 -22.74
N MET A 132 -6.31 -5.89 -22.56
CA MET A 132 -7.19 -4.87 -21.98
C MET A 132 -7.68 -5.35 -20.62
N ALA A 133 -7.48 -4.52 -19.60
CA ALA A 133 -7.94 -4.80 -18.25
C ALA A 133 -9.26 -4.07 -17.99
N LYS A 134 -10.24 -4.79 -17.48
CA LYS A 134 -11.47 -4.18 -17.04
C LYS A 134 -11.47 -4.15 -15.53
N MET A 135 -11.64 -2.96 -14.97
CA MET A 135 -11.59 -2.74 -13.54
C MET A 135 -13.00 -2.50 -13.00
N THR A 136 -13.11 -2.57 -11.66
CA THR A 136 -14.34 -2.24 -10.96
C THR A 136 -14.86 -0.88 -11.39
N GLY A 137 -16.19 -0.76 -11.57
CA GLY A 137 -16.81 0.52 -11.93
C GLY A 137 -16.65 0.91 -13.39
N GLY A 138 -16.17 0.00 -14.24
CA GLY A 138 -16.01 0.25 -15.67
C GLY A 138 -14.75 1.00 -16.05
N VAL A 139 -13.82 1.20 -15.13
CA VAL A 139 -12.50 1.79 -15.43
C VAL A 139 -11.71 0.81 -16.29
N LYS A 140 -11.04 1.30 -17.32
CA LYS A 140 -10.29 0.45 -18.25
C LYS A 140 -8.87 0.94 -18.47
#